data_5a78dfe42b8bc3aa5a73f49c380b4e0e
#
_entry.id   5a78dfe42b8bc3aa5a73f49c380b4e0e
#
_cell.length_a   1.000
_cell.length_b   1.000
_cell.length_c   1.000
_cell.angle_alpha   90.00
_cell.angle_beta   90.00
_cell.angle_gamma   90.00
#
_symmetry.space_group_name_H-M   'P 1'
#
loop_
_entity.id
_entity.type
_entity.pdbx_description
1 polymer ?
#
loop_
_entity_poly.entity_id
_entity_poly.type
_entity_poly.pdbx_seq_one_letter_code
_entity_poly.pdbx_strand_id
1 'polypeptide(L)'
;MKILILGAGKMGTFLTDVLCVQHEVALFDVDPKRLRFVFNTYRMTKYEEVKEFEPELLINAVTLKYTIDAFEKVIPYLPKSCIISDIASVKTGLQDFYEKSGFRYVS
;
A
#
# COMPACT_ATOMS: atom_id res chain seq x y z
N MET A 1 -10.33 -3.88 10.13
CA MET A 1 -8.87 -3.78 9.93
C MET A 1 -8.55 -2.54 9.10
N LYS A 2 -7.51 -1.84 9.47
CA LYS A 2 -7.04 -0.68 8.70
C LYS A 2 -6.07 -1.15 7.62
N ILE A 3 -6.43 -0.93 6.36
CA ILE A 3 -5.65 -1.38 5.21
C ILE A 3 -5.21 -0.18 4.37
N LEU A 4 -3.91 -0.10 4.10
CA LEU A 4 -3.37 0.90 3.18
C LEU A 4 -3.02 0.23 1.86
N ILE A 5 -3.50 0.79 0.76
CA ILE A 5 -3.19 0.32 -0.59
C ILE A 5 -2.33 1.38 -1.27
N LEU A 6 -1.17 0.97 -1.77
CA LEU A 6 -0.29 1.86 -2.54
C LEU A 6 -0.56 1.69 -4.02
N GLY A 7 -0.82 2.80 -4.70
CA GLY A 7 -1.00 2.82 -6.15
C GLY A 7 -2.46 2.79 -6.56
N ALA A 8 -2.92 3.86 -7.19
CA ALA A 8 -4.30 4.03 -7.64
C ALA A 8 -4.48 3.64 -9.11
N GLY A 9 -3.81 2.56 -9.53
CA GLY A 9 -4.01 1.95 -10.84
C GLY A 9 -5.24 1.03 -10.82
N LYS A 10 -5.37 0.20 -11.86
CA LYS A 10 -6.53 -0.71 -11.99
C LYS A 10 -6.64 -1.67 -10.81
N MET A 11 -5.54 -2.30 -10.41
CA MET A 11 -5.57 -3.28 -9.34
C MET A 11 -5.77 -2.62 -7.98
N GLY A 12 -5.12 -1.48 -7.74
CA GLY A 12 -5.28 -0.75 -6.48
C GLY A 12 -6.71 -0.28 -6.27
N THR A 13 -7.34 0.28 -7.30
CA THR A 13 -8.73 0.72 -7.21
C THR A 13 -9.69 -0.45 -7.09
N PHE A 14 -9.41 -1.57 -7.77
CA PHE A 14 -10.21 -2.78 -7.64
C PHE A 14 -10.17 -3.32 -6.20
N LEU A 15 -8.97 -3.43 -5.62
CA LEU A 15 -8.81 -3.90 -4.25
C LEU A 15 -9.51 -2.97 -3.26
N THR A 16 -9.44 -1.67 -3.49
CA THR A 16 -10.13 -0.68 -2.66
C THR A 16 -11.63 -0.94 -2.67
N ASP A 17 -12.22 -1.12 -3.86
CA ASP A 17 -13.65 -1.37 -3.99
C ASP A 17 -14.08 -2.64 -3.26
N VAL A 18 -13.28 -3.69 -3.32
CA VAL A 18 -13.60 -4.97 -2.67
C VAL A 18 -13.44 -4.87 -1.16
N LEU A 19 -12.35 -4.28 -0.69
CA LEU A 19 -11.99 -4.30 0.73
C LEU A 19 -12.70 -3.25 1.55
N CYS A 20 -13.10 -2.12 0.97
CA CYS A 20 -13.77 -1.05 1.72
C CYS A 20 -15.14 -1.45 2.26
N VAL A 21 -15.70 -2.56 1.79
CA VAL A 21 -16.99 -3.06 2.25
C VAL A 21 -16.92 -3.52 3.71
N GLN A 22 -15.80 -4.14 4.11
CA GLN A 22 -15.64 -4.72 5.44
C GLN A 22 -14.47 -4.16 6.24
N HIS A 23 -13.67 -3.29 5.64
CA HIS A 23 -12.47 -2.76 6.28
C HIS A 23 -12.36 -1.25 6.09
N GLU A 24 -11.57 -0.63 6.94
CA GLU A 24 -11.24 0.77 6.82
C GLU A 24 -10.04 0.87 5.88
N VAL A 25 -10.24 1.42 4.68
CA VAL A 25 -9.24 1.41 3.61
C VAL A 25 -8.79 2.82 3.28
N ALA A 26 -7.48 2.99 3.08
CA ALA A 26 -6.90 4.21 2.51
C ALA A 26 -6.19 3.85 1.21
N LEU A 27 -6.35 4.67 0.19
CA LEU A 27 -5.67 4.50 -1.09
C LEU A 27 -4.68 5.64 -1.26
N PHE A 28 -3.42 5.29 -1.45
CA PHE A 28 -2.33 6.25 -1.59
C PHE A 28 -1.81 6.29 -3.01
N ASP A 29 -1.62 7.51 -3.53
CA ASP A 29 -0.88 7.71 -4.77
C ASP A 29 -0.21 9.07 -4.69
N VAL A 30 1.03 9.17 -5.15
CA VAL A 30 1.75 10.45 -5.17
C VAL A 30 1.16 11.42 -6.20
N ASP A 31 0.42 10.90 -7.17
CA ASP A 31 -0.27 11.71 -8.17
C ASP A 31 -1.75 11.88 -7.79
N PRO A 32 -2.14 13.08 -7.32
CA PRO A 32 -3.53 13.31 -6.91
C PRO A 32 -4.54 13.14 -8.03
N LYS A 33 -4.13 13.25 -9.28
CA LYS A 33 -5.03 13.03 -10.42
C LYS A 33 -5.54 11.60 -10.49
N ARG A 34 -4.77 10.64 -10.02
CA ARG A 34 -5.17 9.23 -10.01
C ARG A 34 -6.24 8.95 -8.96
N LEU A 35 -6.41 9.85 -8.00
CA LEU A 35 -7.38 9.69 -6.91
C LEU A 35 -8.68 10.46 -7.15
N ARG A 36 -8.78 11.22 -8.23
CA ARG A 36 -9.91 12.15 -8.45
C ARG A 36 -11.28 11.48 -8.54
N PHE A 37 -11.34 10.21 -8.92
CA PHE A 37 -12.61 9.47 -9.01
C PHE A 37 -12.79 8.44 -7.90
N VAL A 38 -11.98 8.52 -6.85
CA VAL A 38 -12.06 7.61 -5.70
C VAL A 38 -12.87 8.32 -4.62
N PHE A 39 -14.04 7.80 -4.29
CA PHE A 39 -14.96 8.45 -3.36
C PHE A 39 -15.34 7.59 -2.15
N ASN A 40 -14.99 6.31 -2.16
CA ASN A 40 -15.44 5.34 -1.16
C ASN A 40 -14.40 5.02 -0.09
N THR A 41 -13.31 5.77 -0.05
CA THR A 41 -12.22 5.49 0.88
C THR A 41 -11.42 6.75 1.15
N TYR A 42 -10.49 6.68 2.11
CA TYR A 42 -9.56 7.78 2.38
C TYR A 42 -8.57 7.89 1.22
N ARG A 43 -8.37 9.11 0.74
CA ARG A 43 -7.42 9.40 -0.35
C ARG A 43 -6.20 10.08 0.25
N MET A 44 -5.03 9.50 0.03
CA MET A 44 -3.79 10.02 0.59
C MET A 44 -2.77 10.29 -0.51
N THR A 45 -2.09 11.42 -0.41
CA THR A 45 -1.01 11.80 -1.32
C THR A 45 0.30 12.10 -0.58
N LYS A 46 0.24 12.16 0.75
CA LYS A 46 1.40 12.50 1.58
C LYS A 46 1.69 11.38 2.56
N TYR A 47 2.97 11.09 2.76
CA TYR A 47 3.38 10.02 3.68
C TYR A 47 3.03 10.31 5.14
N GLU A 48 2.96 11.57 5.53
CA GLU A 48 2.53 11.95 6.88
C GLU A 48 1.13 11.46 7.20
N GLU A 49 0.25 11.42 6.19
CA GLU A 49 -1.10 10.89 6.35
C GLU A 49 -1.08 9.38 6.63
N VAL A 50 -0.11 8.67 6.04
CA VAL A 50 0.07 7.24 6.31
C VAL A 50 0.42 7.01 7.78
N LYS A 51 1.30 7.83 8.33
CA LYS A 51 1.69 7.73 9.73
C LYS A 51 0.49 7.92 10.66
N GLU A 52 -0.36 8.88 10.36
CA GLU A 52 -1.57 9.15 11.15
C GLU A 52 -2.59 8.03 11.06
N PHE A 53 -2.69 7.40 9.89
CA PHE A 53 -3.65 6.32 9.66
C PHE A 53 -3.30 5.05 10.44
N GLU A 54 -2.02 4.78 10.67
CA GLU A 54 -1.53 3.59 11.37
C GLU A 54 -2.06 2.29 10.77
N PRO A 55 -1.74 1.98 9.50
CA PRO A 55 -2.28 0.78 8.87
C PRO A 55 -1.80 -0.50 9.54
N GLU A 56 -2.69 -1.49 9.60
CA GLU A 56 -2.37 -2.82 10.08
C GLU A 56 -1.87 -3.73 8.96
N LEU A 57 -2.30 -3.44 7.74
CA LEU A 57 -1.89 -4.17 6.54
C LEU A 57 -1.60 -3.18 5.42
N LEU A 58 -0.48 -3.36 4.75
CA LEU A 58 -0.12 -2.61 3.57
C LEU A 58 -0.13 -3.53 2.36
N ILE A 59 -0.88 -3.17 1.31
CA ILE A 59 -0.88 -3.88 0.04
C ILE A 59 -0.26 -2.98 -1.01
N ASN A 60 0.90 -3.38 -1.53
CA ASN A 60 1.59 -2.59 -2.55
C ASN A 60 1.10 -3.01 -3.93
N ALA A 61 0.28 -2.16 -4.55
CA ALA A 61 -0.30 -2.38 -5.87
C ALA A 61 0.39 -1.54 -6.96
N VAL A 62 1.57 -1.04 -6.67
CA VAL A 62 2.38 -0.30 -7.64
C VAL A 62 2.97 -1.28 -8.65
N THR A 63 3.16 -0.84 -9.90
CA THR A 63 3.72 -1.71 -10.93
C THR A 63 5.06 -2.30 -10.51
N LEU A 64 5.35 -3.52 -10.98
CA LEU A 64 6.52 -4.30 -10.56
C LEU A 64 7.81 -3.48 -10.56
N LYS A 65 8.02 -2.67 -11.59
CA LYS A 65 9.24 -1.87 -11.73
C LYS A 65 9.50 -0.95 -10.54
N TYR A 66 8.44 -0.48 -9.87
CA TYR A 66 8.54 0.51 -8.79
C TYR A 66 8.14 -0.05 -7.42
N THR A 67 7.87 -1.35 -7.32
CA THR A 67 7.37 -1.96 -6.09
C THR A 67 8.32 -1.77 -4.91
N ILE A 68 9.61 -2.07 -5.10
CA ILE A 68 10.61 -1.93 -4.02
C ILE A 68 10.78 -0.47 -3.64
N ASP A 69 10.86 0.42 -4.63
CA ASP A 69 11.00 1.86 -4.38
C ASP A 69 9.81 2.39 -3.56
N ALA A 70 8.60 1.95 -3.90
CA ALA A 70 7.40 2.36 -3.15
C ALA A 70 7.45 1.88 -1.71
N PHE A 71 7.88 0.65 -1.46
CA PHE A 71 8.08 0.15 -0.10
C PHE A 71 9.09 0.99 0.67
N GLU A 72 10.24 1.26 0.06
CA GLU A 72 11.30 2.01 0.73
C GLU A 72 10.84 3.40 1.17
N LYS A 73 9.99 4.03 0.37
CA LYS A 73 9.49 5.38 0.68
C LYS A 73 8.43 5.38 1.78
N VAL A 74 7.62 4.34 1.88
CA VAL A 74 6.50 4.31 2.83
C VAL A 74 6.88 3.69 4.18
N ILE A 75 7.84 2.77 4.20
CA ILE A 75 8.22 2.04 5.42
C ILE A 75 8.52 2.95 6.62
N PRO A 76 9.25 4.08 6.47
CA PRO A 76 9.51 4.95 7.62
C PRO A 76 8.26 5.49 8.32
N TYR A 77 7.11 5.44 7.65
CA TYR A 77 5.85 5.99 8.18
C TYR A 77 4.91 4.90 8.68
N LEU A 78 5.30 3.63 8.61
CA LEU A 78 4.47 2.51 9.03
C LEU A 78 4.71 2.15 10.49
N PRO A 79 3.66 1.72 11.23
CA PRO A 79 3.89 1.14 12.54
C PRO A 79 4.64 -0.19 12.38
N LYS A 80 5.48 -0.51 13.38
CA LYS A 80 6.31 -1.73 13.35
C LYS A 80 5.47 -3.00 13.24
N SER A 81 4.25 -2.97 13.72
CA SER A 81 3.34 -4.11 13.68
C SER A 81 2.64 -4.31 12.35
N CYS A 82 2.79 -3.36 11.41
CA CYS A 82 2.15 -3.45 10.11
C CYS A 82 2.67 -4.66 9.31
N ILE A 83 1.74 -5.39 8.69
CA ILE A 83 2.11 -6.49 7.78
C ILE A 83 2.18 -5.91 6.38
N ILE A 84 3.27 -6.20 5.66
CA ILE A 84 3.45 -5.70 4.30
C ILE A 84 3.22 -6.82 3.30
N SER A 85 2.66 -6.48 2.15
CA SER A 85 2.36 -7.43 1.09
C SER A 85 2.38 -6.76 -0.28
N ASP A 86 2.34 -7.54 -1.33
CA ASP A 86 2.31 -7.02 -2.70
C ASP A 86 1.42 -7.91 -3.58
N ILE A 87 1.17 -7.45 -4.80
CA ILE A 87 0.38 -8.17 -5.80
C ILE A 87 1.22 -8.59 -7.00
N ALA A 88 2.55 -8.45 -6.92
CA ALA A 88 3.43 -8.76 -8.05
C ALA A 88 3.41 -10.24 -8.38
N SER A 89 3.29 -10.55 -9.66
CA SER A 89 3.34 -11.94 -10.14
C SER A 89 4.77 -12.45 -10.29
N VAL A 90 5.74 -11.54 -10.43
CA VAL A 90 7.17 -11.85 -10.50
C VAL A 90 7.83 -11.30 -9.26
N LYS A 91 8.53 -12.15 -8.50
CA LYS A 91 9.06 -11.80 -7.17
C LYS A 91 10.56 -11.53 -7.16
N THR A 92 11.17 -11.26 -8.29
CA THR A 92 12.61 -11.00 -8.38
C THR A 92 13.03 -9.85 -7.45
N GLY A 93 13.90 -10.16 -6.50
CA GLY A 93 14.40 -9.20 -5.52
C GLY A 93 13.46 -8.90 -4.36
N LEU A 94 12.17 -9.25 -4.47
CA LEU A 94 11.21 -8.95 -3.40
C LEU A 94 11.43 -9.79 -2.16
N GLN A 95 11.73 -11.07 -2.33
CA GLN A 95 11.98 -11.96 -1.19
C GLN A 95 13.12 -11.43 -0.33
N ASP A 96 14.20 -11.02 -0.97
CA ASP A 96 15.36 -10.47 -0.30
C ASP A 96 15.01 -9.16 0.43
N PHE A 97 14.24 -8.31 -0.24
CA PHE A 97 13.77 -7.06 0.35
C PHE A 97 12.96 -7.34 1.63
N TYR A 98 11.99 -8.26 1.56
CA TYR A 98 11.15 -8.59 2.72
C TYR A 98 11.96 -9.09 3.89
N GLU A 99 12.90 -9.99 3.65
CA GLU A 99 13.74 -10.55 4.70
C GLU A 99 14.57 -9.49 5.42
N LYS A 100 14.99 -8.45 4.70
CA LYS A 100 15.79 -7.36 5.27
C LYS A 100 14.96 -6.23 5.86
N SER A 101 13.65 -6.19 5.59
CA SER A 101 12.80 -5.07 5.97
C SER A 101 12.52 -4.97 7.48
N GLY A 102 12.54 -6.09 8.18
CA GLY A 102 12.18 -6.13 9.60
C GLY A 102 10.68 -6.18 9.85
N PHE A 103 9.86 -6.24 8.80
CA PHE A 103 8.39 -6.32 8.91
C PHE A 103 7.91 -7.74 8.65
N ARG A 104 6.76 -8.09 9.23
CA ARG A 104 6.04 -9.29 8.82
C ARG A 104 5.55 -9.07 7.39
N TYR A 105 5.54 -10.12 6.59
CA TYR A 105 5.12 -9.98 5.20
C TYR A 105 4.36 -11.20 4.72
N VAL A 106 3.52 -10.96 3.70
CA VAL A 106 2.81 -12.00 2.95
C VAL A 106 3.13 -11.77 1.48
N SER A 107 3.68 -12.78 0.84
CA SER A 107 4.13 -12.64 -0.55
C SER A 107 3.46 -13.67 -1.45
#